data_b57e4dfbb50ac06ac2290da8339540b5
#
_entry.id   b57e4dfbb50ac06ac2290da8339540b5
#
_cell.length_a   1.000
_cell.length_b   1.000
_cell.length_c   1.000
_cell.angle_alpha   90.00
_cell.angle_beta   90.00
_cell.angle_gamma   90.00
#
_symmetry.space_group_name_H-M   'P 1'
#
loop_
_entity.id
_entity.type
_entity.pdbx_description
1 polymer ?
#
loop_
_entity_poly.entity_id
_entity_poly.type
_entity_poly.pdbx_seq_one_letter_code
_entity_poly.pdbx_strand_id
1 'polypeptide(L)'
;AFATRIYSNLSFALMNCLIIDDEPLARIGMERLIRQYSHLNVVGTFKNTVGIADFLKKNEVHLLFLDIEMPGVNGLEFAKTLPEHTLVIFTTAYNQYALESYEVDALDYLVKPITPERFKKAVAKAESYLQLLSQQKTDFEATDTQYISIRANRRNYRIPHNDILYIEALKDYVIIHTFTDRYITWINLKNIHSQLPDSVFVRVNKSYVVN
;
A
#
# COMPACT_ATOMS: atom_id res chain seq x y z
N ALA A 1 -28.17 0.78 -26.72
CA ALA A 1 -28.88 0.95 -25.44
C ALA A 1 -28.64 -0.21 -24.46
N PHE A 2 -27.47 -0.92 -24.52
CA PHE A 2 -27.18 -2.02 -23.58
C PHE A 2 -25.82 -1.89 -22.84
N ALA A 3 -25.05 -0.83 -23.11
CA ALA A 3 -23.72 -0.65 -22.53
C ALA A 3 -23.66 0.25 -21.30
N THR A 4 -24.78 0.83 -20.82
CA THR A 4 -24.78 1.85 -19.76
C THR A 4 -25.23 1.32 -18.39
N ARG A 5 -25.38 0.02 -18.20
CA ARG A 5 -25.99 -0.55 -16.98
C ARG A 5 -25.08 -1.48 -16.14
N ILE A 6 -23.79 -1.54 -16.42
CA ILE A 6 -22.87 -2.44 -15.67
C ILE A 6 -22.04 -1.69 -14.60
N TYR A 7 -22.07 -0.34 -14.57
CA TYR A 7 -21.24 0.43 -13.62
C TYR A 7 -21.97 0.98 -12.38
N SER A 8 -23.18 0.56 -12.09
CA SER A 8 -24.01 1.21 -11.07
C SER A 8 -24.10 0.49 -9.71
N ASN A 9 -23.28 -0.51 -9.40
CA ASN A 9 -23.35 -1.23 -8.12
C ASN A 9 -22.00 -1.58 -7.46
N LEU A 10 -20.93 -0.81 -7.71
CA LEU A 10 -19.75 -0.83 -6.85
C LEU A 10 -19.85 0.40 -5.93
N SER A 11 -20.40 0.19 -4.74
CA SER A 11 -20.27 1.14 -3.62
C SER A 11 -18.78 1.17 -3.26
N PHE A 12 -18.01 2.06 -3.89
CA PHE A 12 -16.64 2.33 -3.45
C PHE A 12 -16.72 2.91 -2.04
N ALA A 13 -16.09 2.23 -1.08
CA ALA A 13 -15.89 2.80 0.23
C ALA A 13 -15.17 4.15 0.10
N LEU A 14 -15.61 5.14 0.87
CA LEU A 14 -15.02 6.48 0.85
C LEU A 14 -13.53 6.39 1.19
N MET A 15 -12.67 6.85 0.29
CA MET A 15 -11.22 6.83 0.46
C MET A 15 -10.75 8.16 1.04
N ASN A 16 -10.31 8.14 2.29
CA ASN A 16 -9.76 9.31 2.97
C ASN A 16 -8.35 9.60 2.46
N CYS A 17 -8.15 10.81 1.92
CA CYS A 17 -6.92 11.29 1.35
C CYS A 17 -6.27 12.37 2.21
N LEU A 18 -4.96 12.32 2.39
CA LEU A 18 -4.14 13.34 3.02
C LEU A 18 -3.20 13.93 1.98
N ILE A 19 -2.96 15.24 2.03
CA ILE A 19 -2.03 15.93 1.13
C ILE A 19 -0.94 16.58 1.98
N ILE A 20 0.32 16.31 1.64
CA ILE A 20 1.50 16.96 2.25
C ILE A 20 2.37 17.51 1.13
N ASP A 21 2.50 18.83 1.06
CA ASP A 21 3.27 19.54 0.03
C ASP A 21 3.55 20.96 0.57
N ASP A 22 4.75 21.47 0.50
CA ASP A 22 5.08 22.79 1.03
C ASP A 22 4.53 23.93 0.14
N GLU A 23 4.33 23.66 -1.17
CA GLU A 23 3.80 24.62 -2.12
C GLU A 23 2.28 24.79 -2.02
N PRO A 24 1.77 26.01 -1.67
CA PRO A 24 0.33 26.24 -1.53
C PRO A 24 -0.47 25.94 -2.81
N LEU A 25 0.09 26.28 -3.97
CA LEU A 25 -0.58 26.08 -5.27
C LEU A 25 -0.66 24.60 -5.65
N ALA A 26 0.34 23.81 -5.31
CA ALA A 26 0.34 22.36 -5.50
C ALA A 26 -0.75 21.70 -4.64
N ARG A 27 -0.89 22.08 -3.37
CA ARG A 27 -1.98 21.59 -2.49
C ARG A 27 -3.36 21.92 -3.06
N ILE A 28 -3.59 23.18 -3.48
CA ILE A 28 -4.86 23.61 -4.09
C ILE A 28 -5.13 22.83 -5.38
N GLY A 29 -4.11 22.64 -6.21
CA GLY A 29 -4.22 21.86 -7.45
C GLY A 29 -4.61 20.41 -7.17
N MET A 30 -3.97 19.76 -6.20
CA MET A 30 -4.27 18.41 -5.79
C MET A 30 -5.69 18.27 -5.23
N GLU A 31 -6.12 19.18 -4.35
CA GLU A 31 -7.50 19.19 -3.85
C GLU A 31 -8.52 19.30 -4.99
N ARG A 32 -8.27 20.15 -5.99
CA ARG A 32 -9.16 20.28 -7.16
C ARG A 32 -9.26 18.99 -7.96
N LEU A 33 -8.16 18.25 -8.10
CA LEU A 33 -8.16 16.95 -8.76
C LEU A 33 -8.96 15.94 -7.95
N ILE A 34 -8.73 15.86 -6.64
CA ILE A 34 -9.42 14.92 -5.74
C ILE A 34 -10.93 15.18 -5.73
N ARG A 35 -11.38 16.45 -5.67
CA ARG A 35 -12.80 16.82 -5.64
C ARG A 35 -13.58 16.44 -6.91
N GLN A 36 -12.91 16.07 -7.99
CA GLN A 36 -13.58 15.55 -9.20
C GLN A 36 -14.08 14.11 -9.02
N TYR A 37 -13.70 13.44 -7.93
CA TYR A 37 -14.03 12.04 -7.64
C TYR A 37 -14.83 11.96 -6.33
N SER A 38 -16.11 11.58 -6.42
CA SER A 38 -17.05 11.58 -5.29
C SER A 38 -16.70 10.59 -4.19
N HIS A 39 -15.88 9.58 -4.47
CA HIS A 39 -15.42 8.57 -3.54
C HIS A 39 -14.09 8.90 -2.86
N LEU A 40 -13.47 10.05 -3.20
CA LEU A 40 -12.28 10.56 -2.55
C LEU A 40 -12.64 11.69 -1.58
N ASN A 41 -12.11 11.64 -0.37
CA ASN A 41 -12.35 12.62 0.68
C ASN A 41 -11.03 13.17 1.21
N VAL A 42 -10.80 14.48 1.09
CA VAL A 42 -9.62 15.13 1.69
C VAL A 42 -9.87 15.35 3.17
N VAL A 43 -9.17 14.59 4.02
CA VAL A 43 -9.27 14.71 5.49
C VAL A 43 -8.27 15.68 6.08
N GLY A 44 -7.27 16.13 5.32
CA GLY A 44 -6.31 17.14 5.74
C GLY A 44 -5.35 17.55 4.65
N THR A 45 -4.79 18.77 4.80
CA THR A 45 -3.72 19.30 3.96
C THR A 45 -2.65 19.93 4.85
N PHE A 46 -1.40 19.58 4.61
CA PHE A 46 -0.28 20.02 5.43
C PHE A 46 0.85 20.55 4.56
N LYS A 47 1.55 21.55 5.07
CA LYS A 47 2.73 22.14 4.39
C LYS A 47 4.04 21.42 4.71
N ASN A 48 4.04 20.51 5.67
CA ASN A 48 5.19 19.71 6.10
C ASN A 48 4.71 18.52 6.92
N THR A 49 5.64 17.71 7.40
CA THR A 49 5.38 16.46 8.14
C THR A 49 5.15 16.64 9.64
N VAL A 50 5.22 17.87 10.16
CA VAL A 50 5.07 18.15 11.60
C VAL A 50 3.64 17.83 12.05
N GLY A 51 3.51 17.00 13.08
CA GLY A 51 2.21 16.59 13.64
C GLY A 51 1.45 15.52 12.87
N ILE A 52 1.98 15.04 11.74
CA ILE A 52 1.31 14.03 10.92
C ILE A 52 1.17 12.70 11.68
N ALA A 53 2.16 12.27 12.46
CA ALA A 53 2.06 11.05 13.25
C ALA A 53 0.87 11.07 14.23
N ASP A 54 0.63 12.22 14.86
CA ASP A 54 -0.52 12.39 15.79
C ASP A 54 -1.84 12.56 15.02
N PHE A 55 -1.80 13.11 13.83
CA PHE A 55 -2.97 13.19 12.95
C PHE A 55 -3.41 11.80 12.50
N LEU A 56 -2.48 10.94 12.07
CA LEU A 56 -2.74 9.58 11.63
C LEU A 56 -3.28 8.67 12.74
N LYS A 57 -2.89 8.92 14.01
CA LYS A 57 -3.46 8.19 15.16
C LYS A 57 -4.94 8.50 15.40
N LYS A 58 -5.40 9.71 15.01
CA LYS A 58 -6.75 10.22 15.29
C LYS A 58 -7.68 10.12 14.08
N ASN A 59 -7.14 9.97 12.90
CA ASN A 59 -7.87 10.00 11.64
C ASN A 59 -7.47 8.79 10.79
N GLU A 60 -8.47 8.14 10.23
CA GLU A 60 -8.25 7.08 9.24
C GLU A 60 -7.84 7.69 7.91
N VAL A 61 -6.62 7.39 7.45
CA VAL A 61 -6.06 7.86 6.18
C VAL A 61 -5.72 6.64 5.33
N HIS A 62 -6.34 6.54 4.16
CA HIS A 62 -6.12 5.44 3.22
C HIS A 62 -5.05 5.76 2.19
N LEU A 63 -4.99 7.02 1.74
CA LEU A 63 -4.11 7.46 0.67
C LEU A 63 -3.44 8.79 1.02
N LEU A 64 -2.12 8.83 0.91
CA LEU A 64 -1.30 10.00 1.11
C LEU A 64 -0.70 10.46 -0.22
N PHE A 65 -0.98 11.71 -0.61
CA PHE A 65 -0.22 12.42 -1.63
C PHE A 65 0.89 13.19 -0.95
N LEU A 66 2.14 12.82 -1.23
CA LEU A 66 3.32 13.29 -0.50
C LEU A 66 4.34 13.88 -1.44
N ASP A 67 4.66 15.15 -1.25
CA ASP A 67 5.78 15.74 -1.96
C ASP A 67 7.11 15.15 -1.47
N ILE A 68 8.02 14.91 -2.41
CA ILE A 68 9.35 14.37 -2.10
C ILE A 68 10.25 15.48 -1.53
N GLU A 69 10.26 16.64 -2.17
CA GLU A 69 11.16 17.74 -1.80
C GLU A 69 10.43 18.79 -0.97
N MET A 70 10.58 18.70 0.33
CA MET A 70 10.09 19.71 1.24
C MET A 70 11.24 20.28 2.09
N PRO A 71 11.19 21.58 2.45
CA PRO A 71 12.23 22.17 3.30
C PRO A 71 12.45 21.40 4.61
N GLY A 72 13.67 20.88 4.80
CA GLY A 72 14.09 20.18 6.01
C GLY A 72 13.66 18.73 6.15
N VAL A 73 12.84 18.19 5.25
CA VAL A 73 12.39 16.77 5.27
C VAL A 73 12.29 16.22 3.85
N ASN A 74 12.97 15.10 3.61
CA ASN A 74 12.76 14.33 2.39
C ASN A 74 11.51 13.44 2.55
N GLY A 75 10.55 13.56 1.61
CA GLY A 75 9.31 12.79 1.61
C GLY A 75 9.53 11.27 1.54
N LEU A 76 10.59 10.81 0.86
CA LEU A 76 10.94 9.38 0.80
C LEU A 76 11.30 8.83 2.19
N GLU A 77 12.14 9.56 2.94
CA GLU A 77 12.49 9.16 4.31
C GLU A 77 11.29 9.22 5.26
N PHE A 78 10.43 10.23 5.10
CA PHE A 78 9.22 10.32 5.89
C PHE A 78 8.26 9.13 5.60
N ALA A 79 8.13 8.73 4.36
CA ALA A 79 7.27 7.60 3.97
C ALA A 79 7.64 6.29 4.67
N LYS A 80 8.92 6.07 4.98
CA LYS A 80 9.39 4.89 5.75
C LYS A 80 8.86 4.85 7.19
N THR A 81 8.41 5.98 7.72
CA THR A 81 7.86 6.09 9.09
C THR A 81 6.35 5.92 9.16
N LEU A 82 5.67 5.84 8.02
CA LEU A 82 4.22 5.72 7.93
C LEU A 82 3.74 4.32 8.30
N PRO A 83 2.50 4.18 8.81
CA PRO A 83 1.89 2.87 8.99
C PRO A 83 1.80 2.10 7.66
N GLU A 84 2.05 0.79 7.69
CA GLU A 84 2.08 -0.09 6.51
C GLU A 84 0.77 -0.07 5.68
N HIS A 85 -0.35 0.24 6.32
CA HIS A 85 -1.66 0.30 5.66
C HIS A 85 -1.94 1.63 4.94
N THR A 86 -1.07 2.64 5.09
CA THR A 86 -1.22 3.94 4.43
C THR A 86 -0.57 3.87 3.04
N LEU A 87 -1.39 3.95 2.00
CA LEU A 87 -0.88 3.99 0.62
C LEU A 87 -0.25 5.34 0.33
N VAL A 88 0.90 5.35 -0.34
CA VAL A 88 1.61 6.59 -0.69
C VAL A 88 1.69 6.75 -2.21
N ILE A 89 1.26 7.90 -2.70
CA ILE A 89 1.53 8.40 -4.04
C ILE A 89 2.43 9.61 -3.90
N PHE A 90 3.65 9.52 -4.39
CA PHE A 90 4.56 10.65 -4.37
C PHE A 90 4.21 11.69 -5.42
N THR A 91 4.44 12.96 -5.08
CA THR A 91 4.40 14.08 -6.02
C THR A 91 5.78 14.77 -6.06
N THR A 92 6.20 15.27 -7.21
CA THR A 92 7.51 15.94 -7.34
C THR A 92 7.65 16.71 -8.64
N ALA A 93 8.53 17.70 -8.66
CA ALA A 93 8.94 18.41 -9.87
C ALA A 93 9.97 17.63 -10.72
N TYR A 94 10.56 16.55 -10.20
CA TYR A 94 11.73 15.90 -10.80
C TYR A 94 11.47 14.46 -11.21
N ASN A 95 11.80 14.12 -12.45
CA ASN A 95 11.64 12.77 -13.00
C ASN A 95 12.64 11.74 -12.42
N GLN A 96 13.77 12.19 -11.87
CA GLN A 96 14.82 11.29 -11.40
C GLN A 96 14.45 10.46 -10.18
N TYR A 97 13.55 10.96 -9.32
CA TYR A 97 13.10 10.24 -8.13
C TYR A 97 12.19 9.04 -8.41
N ALA A 98 11.79 8.85 -9.67
CA ALA A 98 11.04 7.66 -10.06
C ALA A 98 11.83 6.35 -9.79
N LEU A 99 13.16 6.38 -9.84
CA LEU A 99 14.01 5.23 -9.54
C LEU A 99 14.19 5.00 -8.04
N GLU A 100 14.35 6.07 -7.25
CA GLU A 100 14.54 6.00 -5.79
C GLU A 100 13.22 5.63 -5.06
N SER A 101 12.07 5.96 -5.63
CA SER A 101 10.76 5.57 -5.08
C SER A 101 10.52 4.05 -5.09
N TYR A 102 11.34 3.27 -5.81
CA TYR A 102 11.31 1.81 -5.75
C TYR A 102 11.80 1.23 -4.43
N GLU A 103 12.65 1.95 -3.70
CA GLU A 103 13.15 1.54 -2.37
C GLU A 103 12.11 1.77 -1.26
N VAL A 104 11.16 2.66 -1.52
CA VAL A 104 10.03 2.93 -0.64
C VAL A 104 8.80 2.39 -1.34
N ASP A 105 8.07 1.45 -0.76
CA ASP A 105 6.87 0.76 -1.32
C ASP A 105 5.76 1.73 -1.76
N ALA A 106 6.11 2.72 -2.59
CA ALA A 106 5.19 3.70 -3.13
C ALA A 106 4.20 3.04 -4.10
N LEU A 107 2.94 3.35 -3.94
CA LEU A 107 1.91 2.87 -4.85
C LEU A 107 2.10 3.44 -6.26
N ASP A 108 2.42 4.72 -6.33
CA ASP A 108 2.65 5.43 -7.59
C ASP A 108 3.43 6.74 -7.40
N TYR A 109 3.69 7.42 -8.51
CA TYR A 109 4.53 8.59 -8.60
C TYR A 109 3.96 9.58 -9.62
N LEU A 110 3.76 10.84 -9.22
CA LEU A 110 3.17 11.90 -10.04
C LEU A 110 4.16 13.04 -10.24
N VAL A 111 4.54 13.30 -11.48
CA VAL A 111 5.41 14.44 -11.83
C VAL A 111 4.55 15.69 -12.03
N LYS A 112 4.93 16.78 -11.38
CA LYS A 112 4.32 18.10 -11.55
C LYS A 112 4.75 18.70 -12.91
N PRO A 113 3.83 19.32 -13.68
CA PRO A 113 2.41 19.50 -13.41
C PRO A 113 1.60 18.22 -13.60
N ILE A 114 0.76 17.90 -12.62
CA ILE A 114 -0.03 16.66 -12.60
C ILE A 114 -1.21 16.78 -13.54
N THR A 115 -1.25 15.96 -14.60
CA THR A 115 -2.39 15.92 -15.51
C THR A 115 -3.56 15.09 -14.94
N PRO A 116 -4.82 15.43 -15.29
CA PRO A 116 -5.99 14.65 -14.85
C PRO A 116 -5.90 13.16 -15.23
N GLU A 117 -5.37 12.84 -16.41
CA GLU A 117 -5.21 11.47 -16.90
C GLU A 117 -4.22 10.68 -16.04
N ARG A 118 -3.09 11.32 -15.64
CA ARG A 118 -2.08 10.69 -14.81
C ARG A 118 -2.57 10.49 -13.39
N PHE A 119 -3.28 11.50 -12.85
CA PHE A 119 -3.94 11.43 -11.55
C PHE A 119 -4.95 10.27 -11.52
N LYS A 120 -5.84 10.18 -12.52
CA LYS A 120 -6.83 9.11 -12.65
C LYS A 120 -6.20 7.72 -12.60
N LYS A 121 -5.08 7.51 -13.31
CA LYS A 121 -4.37 6.22 -13.31
C LYS A 121 -3.81 5.88 -11.93
N ALA A 122 -3.27 6.84 -11.21
CA ALA A 122 -2.72 6.63 -9.88
C ALA A 122 -3.83 6.30 -8.85
N VAL A 123 -4.96 7.02 -8.91
CA VAL A 123 -6.13 6.75 -8.06
C VAL A 123 -6.73 5.37 -8.36
N ALA A 124 -6.92 5.01 -9.63
CA ALA A 124 -7.43 3.69 -10.01
C ALA A 124 -6.56 2.55 -9.48
N LYS A 125 -5.25 2.77 -9.38
CA LYS A 125 -4.31 1.82 -8.77
C LYS A 125 -4.52 1.70 -7.26
N ALA A 126 -4.78 2.83 -6.56
CA ALA A 126 -5.10 2.84 -5.14
C ALA A 126 -6.42 2.13 -4.85
N GLU A 127 -7.46 2.41 -5.64
CA GLU A 127 -8.77 1.74 -5.55
C GLU A 127 -8.64 0.22 -5.71
N SER A 128 -7.96 -0.21 -6.76
CA SER A 128 -7.74 -1.64 -7.02
C SER A 128 -7.00 -2.32 -5.86
N TYR A 129 -6.03 -1.64 -5.27
CA TYR A 129 -5.27 -2.16 -4.14
C TYR A 129 -6.14 -2.28 -2.87
N LEU A 130 -6.92 -1.23 -2.53
CA LEU A 130 -7.81 -1.26 -1.37
C LEU A 130 -8.95 -2.27 -1.55
N GLN A 131 -9.47 -2.42 -2.76
CA GLN A 131 -10.47 -3.43 -3.07
C GLN A 131 -9.94 -4.85 -2.85
N LEU A 132 -8.71 -5.14 -3.26
CA LEU A 132 -8.06 -6.41 -2.99
C LEU A 132 -7.89 -6.65 -1.48
N LEU A 133 -7.50 -5.64 -0.71
CA LEU A 133 -7.38 -5.73 0.75
C LEU A 133 -8.75 -5.94 1.44
N SER A 134 -9.81 -5.30 0.97
CA SER A 134 -11.16 -5.47 1.52
C SER A 134 -11.74 -6.85 1.23
N GLN A 135 -11.51 -7.38 0.04
CA GLN A 135 -11.88 -8.76 -0.32
C GLN A 135 -11.14 -9.78 0.55
N GLN A 136 -9.88 -9.53 0.88
CA GLN A 136 -9.15 -10.37 1.82
C GLN A 136 -9.77 -10.35 3.23
N LYS A 137 -10.25 -9.20 3.73
CA LYS A 137 -10.91 -9.12 5.05
C LYS A 137 -12.23 -9.89 5.10
N THR A 138 -13.04 -9.86 4.05
CA THR A 138 -14.28 -10.62 3.96
C THR A 138 -14.05 -12.14 3.83
N ASP A 139 -12.97 -12.56 3.20
CA ASP A 139 -12.56 -13.96 3.14
C ASP A 139 -11.95 -14.44 4.48
N PHE A 140 -11.41 -13.53 5.31
CA PHE A 140 -10.87 -13.85 6.65
C PHE A 140 -11.95 -14.05 7.72
N GLU A 141 -13.14 -13.46 7.57
CA GLU A 141 -14.28 -13.70 8.49
C GLU A 141 -15.05 -14.99 8.18
N ALA A 142 -14.81 -15.60 7.01
CA ALA A 142 -15.34 -16.89 6.62
C ALA A 142 -14.25 -17.97 6.70
N THR A 143 -13.98 -18.47 7.92
CA THR A 143 -13.40 -19.79 8.22
C THR A 143 -12.69 -20.50 7.07
N ASP A 144 -11.47 -20.07 6.68
CA ASP A 144 -10.56 -21.00 6.04
C ASP A 144 -9.10 -20.65 6.37
N THR A 145 -8.59 -21.31 7.41
CA THR A 145 -7.21 -21.21 7.94
C THR A 145 -6.17 -21.88 7.04
N GLN A 146 -6.47 -22.07 5.74
CA GLN A 146 -5.66 -22.93 4.87
C GLN A 146 -4.69 -22.18 3.95
N TYR A 147 -4.65 -20.84 3.98
CA TYR A 147 -3.81 -20.06 3.06
C TYR A 147 -3.07 -18.95 3.78
N ILE A 148 -1.86 -18.63 3.32
CA ILE A 148 -1.19 -17.39 3.64
C ILE A 148 -1.26 -16.43 2.44
N SER A 149 -1.52 -15.15 2.69
CA SER A 149 -1.51 -14.12 1.66
C SER A 149 -0.22 -13.31 1.76
N ILE A 150 0.52 -13.24 0.66
CA ILE A 150 1.78 -12.50 0.58
C ILE A 150 1.82 -11.62 -0.64
N ARG A 151 2.63 -10.57 -0.58
CA ARG A 151 3.00 -9.75 -1.72
C ARG A 151 4.41 -10.10 -2.18
N ALA A 152 4.52 -10.64 -3.39
CA ALA A 152 5.80 -10.94 -4.01
C ALA A 152 5.80 -10.42 -5.47
N ASN A 153 6.91 -9.88 -5.96
CA ASN A 153 7.05 -9.37 -7.32
C ASN A 153 5.90 -8.44 -7.75
N ARG A 154 5.43 -7.56 -6.84
CA ARG A 154 4.29 -6.63 -7.01
C ARG A 154 2.94 -7.29 -7.29
N ARG A 155 2.80 -8.59 -7.03
CA ARG A 155 1.55 -9.34 -7.13
C ARG A 155 1.20 -9.92 -5.77
N ASN A 156 -0.09 -10.02 -5.50
CA ASN A 156 -0.57 -10.73 -4.32
C ASN A 156 -0.71 -12.21 -4.67
N TYR A 157 -0.21 -13.05 -3.80
CA TYR A 157 -0.29 -14.50 -3.91
C TYR A 157 -1.02 -15.04 -2.69
N ARG A 158 -1.93 -15.97 -2.92
CA ARG A 158 -2.52 -16.84 -1.87
C ARG A 158 -1.86 -18.20 -2.00
N ILE A 159 -1.10 -18.57 -1.00
CA ILE A 159 -0.34 -19.82 -0.97
C ILE A 159 -1.01 -20.75 0.03
N PRO A 160 -1.52 -21.92 -0.39
CA PRO A 160 -2.06 -22.92 0.52
C PRO A 160 -1.01 -23.33 1.56
N HIS A 161 -1.37 -23.45 2.82
CA HIS A 161 -0.45 -23.89 3.87
C HIS A 161 0.17 -25.24 3.53
N ASN A 162 -0.60 -26.15 2.96
CA ASN A 162 -0.14 -27.48 2.56
C ASN A 162 0.89 -27.46 1.43
N ASP A 163 0.98 -26.36 0.65
CA ASP A 163 1.97 -26.23 -0.41
C ASP A 163 3.30 -25.69 0.10
N ILE A 164 3.33 -25.08 1.30
CA ILE A 164 4.54 -24.51 1.89
C ILE A 164 5.38 -25.63 2.51
N LEU A 165 6.61 -25.77 2.04
CA LEU A 165 7.60 -26.70 2.61
C LEU A 165 8.29 -26.09 3.80
N TYR A 166 8.84 -24.89 3.62
CA TYR A 166 9.49 -24.10 4.66
C TYR A 166 9.62 -22.64 4.24
N ILE A 167 9.91 -21.81 5.22
CA ILE A 167 10.15 -20.37 5.02
C ILE A 167 11.53 -20.05 5.55
N GLU A 168 12.35 -19.41 4.73
CA GLU A 168 13.72 -19.02 5.00
C GLU A 168 13.84 -17.50 5.13
N ALA A 169 14.45 -17.03 6.24
CA ALA A 169 14.75 -15.61 6.41
C ALA A 169 16.15 -15.28 5.92
N LEU A 170 16.25 -14.27 5.07
CA LEU A 170 17.49 -13.70 4.56
C LEU A 170 17.51 -12.20 4.85
N LYS A 171 18.09 -11.81 6.00
CA LYS A 171 18.16 -10.41 6.49
C LYS A 171 16.79 -9.72 6.49
N ASP A 172 16.46 -8.98 5.43
CA ASP A 172 15.31 -8.08 5.35
C ASP A 172 14.10 -8.66 4.62
N TYR A 173 14.20 -9.87 4.09
CA TYR A 173 13.14 -10.55 3.37
C TYR A 173 13.09 -12.03 3.73
N VAL A 174 11.98 -12.67 3.37
CA VAL A 174 11.84 -14.13 3.50
C VAL A 174 11.57 -14.75 2.13
N ILE A 175 11.98 -16.00 1.99
CA ILE A 175 11.65 -16.85 0.86
C ILE A 175 10.70 -17.93 1.35
N ILE A 176 9.53 -18.01 0.77
CA ILE A 176 8.59 -19.11 0.97
C ILE A 176 8.86 -20.14 -0.11
N HIS A 177 9.26 -21.32 0.31
CA HIS A 177 9.52 -22.46 -0.56
C HIS A 177 8.28 -23.36 -0.60
N THR A 178 7.73 -23.56 -1.80
CA THR A 178 6.60 -24.45 -2.05
C THR A 178 7.06 -25.63 -2.92
N PHE A 179 6.17 -26.60 -3.15
CA PHE A 179 6.46 -27.73 -4.03
C PHE A 179 6.78 -27.33 -5.47
N THR A 180 6.19 -26.22 -5.95
CA THR A 180 6.29 -25.80 -7.35
C THR A 180 7.12 -24.53 -7.53
N ASP A 181 7.06 -23.59 -6.58
CA ASP A 181 7.58 -22.24 -6.74
C ASP A 181 8.31 -21.73 -5.50
N ARG A 182 8.97 -20.57 -5.67
CA ARG A 182 9.57 -19.80 -4.58
C ARG A 182 9.04 -18.37 -4.64
N TYR A 183 8.58 -17.88 -3.49
CA TYR A 183 8.06 -16.53 -3.36
C TYR A 183 8.95 -15.70 -2.43
N ILE A 184 9.46 -14.59 -2.94
CA ILE A 184 10.28 -13.65 -2.16
C ILE A 184 9.40 -12.49 -1.73
N THR A 185 9.31 -12.26 -0.44
CA THR A 185 8.52 -11.15 0.12
C THR A 185 9.29 -10.37 1.17
N TRP A 186 9.16 -9.05 1.13
CA TRP A 186 9.81 -8.10 2.05
C TRP A 186 9.04 -8.02 3.37
N ILE A 187 9.01 -9.11 4.10
CA ILE A 187 8.41 -9.23 5.43
C ILE A 187 9.41 -9.97 6.32
N ASN A 188 9.48 -9.62 7.60
CA ASN A 188 10.35 -10.35 8.51
C ASN A 188 9.72 -11.70 8.94
N LEU A 189 10.58 -12.66 9.34
CA LEU A 189 10.14 -14.00 9.69
C LEU A 189 9.15 -14.04 10.87
N LYS A 190 9.26 -13.10 11.80
CA LYS A 190 8.35 -13.01 12.96
C LYS A 190 6.93 -12.66 12.49
N ASN A 191 6.81 -11.68 11.58
CA ASN A 191 5.52 -11.22 11.08
C ASN A 191 4.85 -12.26 10.17
N ILE A 192 5.63 -13.01 9.38
CA ILE A 192 5.04 -14.07 8.56
C ILE A 192 4.64 -15.26 9.42
N HIS A 193 5.45 -15.64 10.41
CA HIS A 193 5.13 -16.74 11.33
C HIS A 193 3.86 -16.47 12.14
N SER A 194 3.61 -15.22 12.56
CA SER A 194 2.38 -14.86 13.27
C SER A 194 1.08 -14.96 12.43
N GLN A 195 1.20 -15.12 11.12
CA GLN A 195 0.07 -15.32 10.19
C GLN A 195 -0.17 -16.81 9.88
N LEU A 196 0.68 -17.68 10.39
CA LEU A 196 0.62 -19.12 10.15
C LEU A 196 0.09 -19.84 11.39
N PRO A 197 -0.68 -20.93 11.24
CA PRO A 197 -1.16 -21.71 12.38
C PRO A 197 0.00 -22.43 13.09
N ASP A 198 0.14 -22.19 14.38
CA ASP A 198 1.17 -22.84 15.23
C ASP A 198 1.04 -24.37 15.29
N SER A 199 -0.14 -24.90 14.95
CA SER A 199 -0.40 -26.35 14.88
C SER A 199 0.22 -27.01 13.65
N VAL A 200 0.59 -26.22 12.64
CA VAL A 200 1.12 -26.71 11.35
C VAL A 200 2.57 -26.25 11.15
N PHE A 201 2.89 -25.03 11.59
CA PHE A 201 4.19 -24.42 11.34
C PHE A 201 4.99 -24.25 12.63
N VAL A 202 6.24 -24.72 12.60
CA VAL A 202 7.16 -24.61 13.73
C VAL A 202 8.37 -23.76 13.35
N ARG A 203 8.67 -22.76 14.18
CA ARG A 203 9.90 -22.00 14.05
C ARG A 203 11.07 -22.76 14.66
N VAL A 204 11.94 -23.30 13.81
CA VAL A 204 13.07 -24.14 14.24
C VAL A 204 14.29 -23.34 14.71
N ASN A 205 14.48 -22.09 14.17
CA ASN A 205 15.57 -21.21 14.59
C ASN A 205 15.31 -19.75 14.18
N LYS A 206 16.36 -18.90 14.20
CA LYS A 206 16.25 -17.48 13.83
C LYS A 206 15.88 -17.25 12.36
N SER A 207 16.17 -18.23 11.49
CA SER A 207 16.07 -18.08 10.04
C SER A 207 15.07 -19.01 9.38
N TYR A 208 14.50 -20.00 10.08
CA TYR A 208 13.64 -21.00 9.46
C TYR A 208 12.34 -21.26 10.23
N VAL A 209 11.26 -21.35 9.46
CA VAL A 209 9.95 -21.91 9.85
C VAL A 209 9.66 -23.06 8.92
N VAL A 210 9.21 -24.20 9.44
CA VAL A 210 8.91 -25.41 8.68
C VAL A 210 7.46 -25.82 8.87
N ASN A 211 6.90 -26.44 7.84
CA ASN A 211 5.57 -27.05 7.89
C ASN A 211 5.65 -28.45 8.48
#